data_21646427c94d8219b1a8fa2a66a05d51
#
_entry.id   21646427c94d8219b1a8fa2a66a05d51
#
_cell.length_a   1.000
_cell.length_b   1.000
_cell.length_c   1.000
_cell.angle_alpha   90.00
_cell.angle_beta   90.00
_cell.angle_gamma   90.00
#
_symmetry.space_group_name_H-M   'P 1'
#
loop_
_entity.id
_entity.type
_entity.pdbx_description
1 polymer ?
#
loop_
_entity_poly.entity_id
_entity_poly.type
_entity_poly.pdbx_seq_one_letter_code
_entity_poly.pdbx_strand_id
1 'polypeptide(L)'
;MDFESPPTISAAVEQIRRGHLTPRQLVDRCLQQMARFEDRIHAWVCVDQAGAIEQAERLGDLARHGQLLGPLHGIPIGVKDIIDVQGMATEAGSPLLKGRVAQQDAPVVARLRAAGAILLGKTVTTEFACFDPSPTLNPWNLEHTPGGSSSGSAAAVALGMCLAALGSQTGGSITRPAAYCGVAGLKPTFGSVPTDGVVPISRHLDHVGPIARSAADLWTMFAVMADGAGADVTLPELATPPTLSVIGEFFLQQADDAVRDVTVAASDALLKSGAQLQMVNLPESFVLVLAMHRCLMAVDAAETHLQTYASHGASYGPLVRTLIDEGLSTLAIDYALALRHQDRFRRDMQAIIRQDVIAVTPATPTAAPRGA
;
A
#
# COMPACT_ATOMS: atom_id res chain seq x y z
N MET A 1 -6.90 18.29 13.05
CA MET A 1 -6.96 17.36 14.20
C MET A 1 -5.64 17.44 14.92
N ASP A 2 -5.63 17.91 16.17
CA ASP A 2 -4.41 17.92 16.96
C ASP A 2 -4.19 16.55 17.59
N PHE A 3 -3.21 15.83 17.11
CA PHE A 3 -2.66 14.66 17.78
C PHE A 3 -1.13 14.69 17.70
N GLU A 4 -0.49 14.25 18.76
CA GLU A 4 0.97 14.14 18.78
C GLU A 4 1.41 13.10 17.74
N SER A 5 2.20 13.54 16.78
CA SER A 5 2.68 12.67 15.70
C SER A 5 3.51 11.53 16.28
N PRO A 6 3.17 10.25 16.02
CA PRO A 6 3.98 9.15 16.54
C PRO A 6 5.41 9.21 15.98
N PRO A 7 6.39 8.61 16.67
CA PRO A 7 7.78 8.58 16.19
C PRO A 7 7.89 7.84 14.85
N THR A 8 8.97 8.05 14.11
CA THR A 8 9.34 7.17 12.98
C THR A 8 9.65 5.76 13.49
N ILE A 9 9.59 4.76 12.61
CA ILE A 9 9.89 3.36 12.98
C ILE A 9 11.30 3.27 13.58
N SER A 10 12.30 3.85 12.93
CA SER A 10 13.69 3.82 13.40
C SER A 10 13.85 4.51 14.75
N ALA A 11 13.23 5.67 14.94
CA ALA A 11 13.26 6.39 16.21
C ALA A 11 12.57 5.59 17.34
N ALA A 12 11.45 4.93 17.04
CA ALA A 12 10.74 4.10 18.00
C ALA A 12 11.60 2.89 18.44
N VAL A 13 12.19 2.17 17.48
CA VAL A 13 13.06 1.01 17.78
C VAL A 13 14.30 1.45 18.60
N GLU A 14 14.89 2.60 18.26
CA GLU A 14 16.02 3.13 19.02
C GLU A 14 15.62 3.52 20.46
N GLN A 15 14.47 4.15 20.64
CA GLN A 15 13.95 4.46 21.98
C GLN A 15 13.62 3.18 22.78
N ILE A 16 13.10 2.14 22.12
CA ILE A 16 12.88 0.81 22.75
C ILE A 16 14.23 0.22 23.19
N ARG A 17 15.23 0.24 22.31
CA ARG A 17 16.58 -0.26 22.60
C ARG A 17 17.23 0.42 23.81
N ARG A 18 16.98 1.71 23.97
CA ARG A 18 17.48 2.52 25.12
C ARG A 18 16.61 2.43 26.38
N GLY A 19 15.47 1.75 26.30
CA GLY A 19 14.52 1.67 27.43
C GLY A 19 13.73 2.95 27.69
N HIS A 20 13.73 3.91 26.77
CA HIS A 20 12.96 5.16 26.88
C HIS A 20 11.52 5.00 26.41
N LEU A 21 11.21 3.95 25.66
CA LEU A 21 9.91 3.59 25.18
C LEU A 21 9.75 2.07 25.29
N THR A 22 8.53 1.59 25.51
CA THR A 22 8.24 0.16 25.47
C THR A 22 7.32 -0.18 24.31
N PRO A 23 7.39 -1.40 23.74
CA PRO A 23 6.42 -1.88 22.75
C PRO A 23 4.98 -1.75 23.25
N ARG A 24 4.74 -2.00 24.55
CA ARG A 24 3.44 -1.86 25.18
C ARG A 24 2.92 -0.41 25.10
N GLN A 25 3.74 0.57 25.38
CA GLN A 25 3.36 1.99 25.25
C GLN A 25 3.01 2.38 23.81
N LEU A 26 3.70 1.83 22.80
CA LEU A 26 3.34 2.05 21.39
C LEU A 26 1.99 1.43 21.04
N VAL A 27 1.74 0.20 21.46
CA VAL A 27 0.45 -0.48 21.24
C VAL A 27 -0.67 0.30 21.93
N ASP A 28 -0.48 0.70 23.19
CA ASP A 28 -1.47 1.48 23.93
C ASP A 28 -1.79 2.81 23.24
N ARG A 29 -0.80 3.53 22.71
CA ARG A 29 -1.02 4.74 21.91
C ARG A 29 -1.85 4.46 20.65
N CYS A 30 -1.55 3.39 19.92
CA CYS A 30 -2.32 3.00 18.73
C CYS A 30 -3.77 2.67 19.09
N LEU A 31 -3.99 1.89 20.16
CA LEU A 31 -5.34 1.55 20.65
C LEU A 31 -6.12 2.78 21.12
N GLN A 32 -5.46 3.75 21.75
CA GLN A 32 -6.09 5.04 22.10
C GLN A 32 -6.52 5.83 20.86
N GLN A 33 -5.71 5.85 19.79
CA GLN A 33 -6.09 6.48 18.53
C GLN A 33 -7.26 5.76 17.87
N MET A 34 -7.28 4.43 17.90
CA MET A 34 -8.42 3.64 17.43
C MET A 34 -9.70 3.99 18.24
N ALA A 35 -9.64 3.97 19.57
CA ALA A 35 -10.78 4.33 20.42
C ALA A 35 -11.31 5.75 20.15
N ARG A 36 -10.43 6.66 19.71
CA ARG A 36 -10.81 8.05 19.42
C ARG A 36 -11.47 8.23 18.05
N PHE A 37 -11.08 7.45 17.05
CA PHE A 37 -11.43 7.76 15.66
C PHE A 37 -12.17 6.64 14.93
N GLU A 38 -12.04 5.36 15.33
CA GLU A 38 -12.51 4.22 14.55
C GLU A 38 -14.01 4.24 14.28
N ASP A 39 -14.83 4.62 15.25
CA ASP A 39 -16.31 4.73 15.11
C ASP A 39 -16.74 5.71 13.98
N ARG A 40 -15.82 6.58 13.53
CA ARG A 40 -16.09 7.57 12.50
C ARG A 40 -15.35 7.29 11.20
N ILE A 41 -14.24 6.59 11.26
CA ILE A 41 -13.32 6.41 10.13
C ILE A 41 -13.51 5.05 9.46
N HIS A 42 -13.81 4.01 10.26
CA HIS A 42 -14.00 2.64 9.80
C HIS A 42 -12.76 2.12 9.03
N ALA A 43 -11.58 2.24 9.66
CA ALA A 43 -10.32 1.81 9.06
C ALA A 43 -10.02 0.33 9.29
N TRP A 44 -10.61 -0.31 10.30
CA TRP A 44 -10.31 -1.67 10.71
C TRP A 44 -11.50 -2.62 10.50
N VAL A 45 -11.20 -3.83 9.99
CA VAL A 45 -12.15 -4.95 9.95
C VAL A 45 -12.18 -5.64 11.31
N CYS A 46 -10.98 -5.89 11.85
CA CYS A 46 -10.83 -6.43 13.20
C CYS A 46 -9.50 -5.96 13.82
N VAL A 47 -9.48 -5.90 15.15
CA VAL A 47 -8.28 -5.59 15.95
C VAL A 47 -8.11 -6.71 16.98
N ASP A 48 -6.93 -7.34 16.98
CA ASP A 48 -6.52 -8.31 18.00
C ASP A 48 -5.83 -7.58 19.15
N GLN A 49 -6.61 -6.87 19.94
CA GLN A 49 -6.08 -6.08 21.07
C GLN A 49 -5.35 -6.97 22.09
N ALA A 50 -5.90 -8.15 22.43
CA ALA A 50 -5.31 -9.03 23.41
C ALA A 50 -3.96 -9.61 22.94
N GLY A 51 -3.92 -10.14 21.71
CA GLY A 51 -2.69 -10.68 21.12
C GLY A 51 -1.64 -9.60 20.86
N ALA A 52 -2.03 -8.39 20.49
CA ALA A 52 -1.11 -7.27 20.33
C ALA A 52 -0.45 -6.86 21.66
N ILE A 53 -1.22 -6.84 22.74
CA ILE A 53 -0.73 -6.56 24.09
C ILE A 53 0.25 -7.65 24.55
N GLU A 54 -0.11 -8.92 24.40
CA GLU A 54 0.74 -10.07 24.75
C GLU A 54 2.08 -10.03 23.97
N GLN A 55 2.01 -9.80 22.65
CA GLN A 55 3.21 -9.65 21.83
C GLN A 55 4.08 -8.47 22.29
N ALA A 56 3.46 -7.33 22.62
CA ALA A 56 4.17 -6.15 23.09
C ALA A 56 4.88 -6.38 24.43
N GLU A 57 4.26 -7.08 25.36
CA GLU A 57 4.87 -7.45 26.65
C GLU A 57 6.04 -8.38 26.42
N ARG A 58 5.88 -9.44 25.63
CA ARG A 58 6.96 -10.37 25.28
C ARG A 58 8.16 -9.68 24.60
N LEU A 59 7.89 -8.78 23.65
CA LEU A 59 8.95 -8.03 22.99
C LEU A 59 9.61 -7.02 23.94
N GLY A 60 8.85 -6.41 24.83
CA GLY A 60 9.37 -5.56 25.89
C GLY A 60 10.32 -6.31 26.82
N ASP A 61 10.00 -7.57 27.17
CA ASP A 61 10.88 -8.43 27.96
C ASP A 61 12.19 -8.71 27.22
N LEU A 62 12.14 -9.07 25.94
CA LEU A 62 13.34 -9.27 25.12
C LEU A 62 14.22 -8.01 25.09
N ALA A 63 13.61 -6.85 24.86
CA ALA A 63 14.33 -5.58 24.81
C ALA A 63 15.03 -5.24 26.13
N ARG A 64 14.40 -5.50 27.29
CA ARG A 64 15.03 -5.33 28.62
C ARG A 64 16.28 -6.21 28.82
N HIS A 65 16.36 -7.34 28.12
CA HIS A 65 17.54 -8.20 28.11
C HIS A 65 18.51 -7.90 26.96
N GLY A 66 18.35 -6.76 26.27
CA GLY A 66 19.20 -6.35 25.14
C GLY A 66 18.98 -7.16 23.87
N GLN A 67 17.89 -7.93 23.78
CA GLN A 67 17.57 -8.77 22.63
C GLN A 67 16.50 -8.11 21.77
N LEU A 68 16.89 -7.63 20.60
CA LEU A 68 15.94 -7.15 19.58
C LEU A 68 15.87 -8.18 18.45
N LEU A 69 14.65 -8.47 17.96
CA LEU A 69 14.44 -9.41 16.85
C LEU A 69 14.85 -8.84 15.50
N GLY A 70 14.74 -7.52 15.32
CA GLY A 70 15.06 -6.87 14.05
C GLY A 70 14.62 -5.42 14.00
N PRO A 71 14.63 -4.82 12.80
CA PRO A 71 14.36 -3.39 12.60
C PRO A 71 12.90 -2.98 12.84
N LEU A 72 12.00 -3.93 13.05
CA LEU A 72 10.59 -3.68 13.38
C LEU A 72 10.26 -4.11 14.83
N HIS A 73 11.27 -4.32 15.68
CA HIS A 73 11.05 -4.80 17.04
C HIS A 73 10.09 -3.90 17.83
N GLY A 74 8.92 -4.43 18.16
CA GLY A 74 7.90 -3.73 18.93
C GLY A 74 7.05 -2.72 18.14
N ILE A 75 7.14 -2.72 16.81
CA ILE A 75 6.42 -1.78 15.95
C ILE A 75 5.02 -2.28 15.62
N PRO A 76 3.94 -1.54 16.00
CA PRO A 76 2.56 -1.88 15.68
C PRO A 76 2.24 -1.60 14.21
N ILE A 77 1.74 -2.61 13.49
CA ILE A 77 1.36 -2.51 12.07
C ILE A 77 -0.03 -3.06 11.80
N GLY A 78 -0.69 -2.51 10.77
CA GLY A 78 -1.94 -3.02 10.21
C GLY A 78 -1.71 -3.86 8.97
N VAL A 79 -2.62 -4.80 8.68
CA VAL A 79 -2.53 -5.67 7.51
C VAL A 79 -3.83 -5.60 6.71
N LYS A 80 -3.75 -5.20 5.43
CA LYS A 80 -4.92 -5.13 4.54
C LYS A 80 -5.65 -6.46 4.48
N ASP A 81 -6.98 -6.43 4.49
CA ASP A 81 -7.84 -7.62 4.63
C ASP A 81 -7.96 -8.49 3.38
N ILE A 82 -6.96 -8.49 2.54
CA ILE A 82 -6.73 -9.51 1.50
C ILE A 82 -5.46 -10.31 1.75
N ILE A 83 -4.69 -9.99 2.79
CA ILE A 83 -3.40 -10.62 3.11
C ILE A 83 -3.61 -11.54 4.31
N ASP A 84 -3.23 -12.79 4.18
CA ASP A 84 -3.42 -13.81 5.20
C ASP A 84 -2.52 -13.56 6.42
N VAL A 85 -3.15 -13.53 7.58
CA VAL A 85 -2.51 -13.52 8.90
C VAL A 85 -3.03 -14.74 9.66
N GLN A 86 -2.16 -15.62 10.09
CA GLN A 86 -2.53 -16.85 10.80
C GLN A 86 -3.45 -16.56 11.99
N GLY A 87 -4.58 -17.25 12.03
CA GLY A 87 -5.58 -17.12 13.09
C GLY A 87 -6.53 -15.94 12.95
N MET A 88 -6.31 -15.04 11.98
CA MET A 88 -7.23 -13.93 11.69
C MET A 88 -8.09 -14.23 10.45
N ALA A 89 -9.30 -13.66 10.42
CA ALA A 89 -10.13 -13.71 9.23
C ALA A 89 -9.50 -12.87 8.09
N THR A 90 -9.61 -13.37 6.87
CA THR A 90 -9.29 -12.66 5.62
C THR A 90 -10.51 -12.73 4.72
N GLU A 91 -11.33 -11.69 4.77
CA GLU A 91 -12.65 -11.65 4.14
C GLU A 91 -12.67 -10.85 2.83
N ALA A 92 -11.58 -10.14 2.53
CA ALA A 92 -11.40 -9.35 1.31
C ALA A 92 -12.54 -8.35 1.03
N GLY A 93 -13.20 -7.84 2.07
CA GLY A 93 -14.34 -6.93 1.94
C GLY A 93 -15.57 -7.56 1.27
N SER A 94 -15.65 -8.89 1.17
CA SER A 94 -16.71 -9.61 0.46
C SER A 94 -17.47 -10.57 1.37
N PRO A 95 -18.81 -10.62 1.28
CA PRO A 95 -19.61 -11.62 1.99
C PRO A 95 -19.27 -13.06 1.57
N LEU A 96 -18.68 -13.27 0.40
CA LEU A 96 -18.28 -14.57 -0.14
C LEU A 96 -17.15 -15.24 0.64
N LEU A 97 -16.29 -14.44 1.29
CA LEU A 97 -15.19 -14.93 2.12
C LEU A 97 -15.45 -14.73 3.63
N LYS A 98 -16.69 -14.42 4.00
CA LYS A 98 -17.04 -14.18 5.41
C LYS A 98 -16.67 -15.38 6.29
N GLY A 99 -15.90 -15.12 7.35
CA GLY A 99 -15.43 -16.14 8.29
C GLY A 99 -14.28 -17.02 7.78
N ARG A 100 -13.66 -16.69 6.65
CA ARG A 100 -12.46 -17.40 6.15
C ARG A 100 -11.26 -17.04 7.02
N VAL A 101 -10.88 -17.93 7.91
CA VAL A 101 -9.71 -17.77 8.80
C VAL A 101 -8.46 -18.36 8.14
N ALA A 102 -7.39 -17.57 8.03
CA ALA A 102 -6.11 -17.99 7.48
C ALA A 102 -5.42 -19.02 8.38
N GLN A 103 -4.94 -20.13 7.80
CA GLN A 103 -4.27 -21.22 8.53
C GLN A 103 -2.76 -20.96 8.73
N GLN A 104 -2.19 -20.05 7.95
CA GLN A 104 -0.79 -19.65 8.01
C GLN A 104 -0.64 -18.17 7.62
N ASP A 105 0.45 -17.56 8.05
CA ASP A 105 0.82 -16.23 7.59
C ASP A 105 1.20 -16.26 6.11
N ALA A 106 0.81 -15.23 5.35
CA ALA A 106 1.46 -14.94 4.08
C ALA A 106 2.98 -14.75 4.29
N PRO A 107 3.86 -15.15 3.35
CA PRO A 107 5.31 -15.02 3.53
C PRO A 107 5.78 -13.62 3.93
N VAL A 108 5.16 -12.59 3.36
CA VAL A 108 5.44 -11.19 3.72
C VAL A 108 5.10 -10.89 5.19
N VAL A 109 4.01 -11.45 5.71
CA VAL A 109 3.59 -11.29 7.12
C VAL A 109 4.54 -12.03 8.06
N ALA A 110 4.92 -13.26 7.69
CA ALA A 110 5.90 -14.04 8.46
C ALA A 110 7.24 -13.31 8.63
N ARG A 111 7.72 -12.63 7.57
CA ARG A 111 8.93 -11.79 7.63
C ARG A 111 8.79 -10.62 8.59
N LEU A 112 7.66 -9.93 8.55
CA LEU A 112 7.40 -8.81 9.47
C LEU A 112 7.38 -9.27 10.93
N ARG A 113 6.74 -10.41 11.22
CA ARG A 113 6.78 -11.02 12.57
C ARG A 113 8.20 -11.39 12.98
N ALA A 114 8.96 -12.02 12.11
CA ALA A 114 10.35 -12.40 12.37
C ALA A 114 11.23 -11.19 12.68
N ALA A 115 10.97 -10.05 12.04
CA ALA A 115 11.63 -8.77 12.30
C ALA A 115 11.13 -8.04 13.56
N GLY A 116 10.16 -8.60 14.28
CA GLY A 116 9.65 -8.10 15.55
C GLY A 116 8.44 -7.18 15.45
N ALA A 117 7.76 -7.11 14.31
CA ALA A 117 6.51 -6.34 14.17
C ALA A 117 5.37 -6.94 15.02
N ILE A 118 4.51 -6.09 15.56
CA ILE A 118 3.28 -6.43 16.26
C ILE A 118 2.12 -6.23 15.30
N LEU A 119 1.42 -7.30 14.94
CA LEU A 119 0.25 -7.23 14.07
C LEU A 119 -0.97 -6.83 14.88
N LEU A 120 -1.51 -5.62 14.65
CA LEU A 120 -2.66 -5.10 15.40
C LEU A 120 -3.99 -5.69 14.92
N GLY A 121 -4.09 -6.06 13.64
CA GLY A 121 -5.32 -6.55 13.05
C GLY A 121 -5.39 -6.34 11.54
N LYS A 122 -6.62 -6.47 11.00
CA LYS A 122 -6.93 -6.37 9.58
C LYS A 122 -7.57 -5.02 9.26
N THR A 123 -6.97 -4.31 8.29
CA THR A 123 -7.46 -3.01 7.81
C THR A 123 -8.41 -3.18 6.64
N VAL A 124 -9.40 -2.29 6.54
CA VAL A 124 -10.44 -2.32 5.51
C VAL A 124 -9.86 -2.22 4.10
N THR A 125 -10.43 -3.00 3.20
CA THR A 125 -10.21 -2.97 1.76
C THR A 125 -11.53 -2.75 1.03
N THR A 126 -11.48 -2.34 -0.23
CA THR A 126 -12.62 -2.49 -1.14
C THR A 126 -12.83 -3.97 -1.49
N GLU A 127 -14.03 -4.36 -1.94
CA GLU A 127 -14.32 -5.77 -2.24
C GLU A 127 -13.32 -6.35 -3.24
N PHE A 128 -12.67 -7.46 -2.86
CA PHE A 128 -11.58 -8.12 -3.60
C PHE A 128 -10.50 -7.16 -4.11
N ALA A 129 -10.24 -6.07 -3.35
CA ALA A 129 -9.35 -4.98 -3.73
C ALA A 129 -9.72 -4.28 -5.07
N CYS A 130 -10.94 -4.44 -5.56
CA CYS A 130 -11.46 -3.86 -6.80
C CYS A 130 -12.06 -2.45 -6.59
N PHE A 131 -13.15 -2.11 -7.29
CA PHE A 131 -13.61 -0.74 -7.47
C PHE A 131 -14.79 -0.32 -6.59
N ASP A 132 -15.55 -1.29 -6.03
CA ASP A 132 -16.68 -0.97 -5.16
C ASP A 132 -16.19 -0.24 -3.91
N PRO A 133 -16.80 0.90 -3.53
CA PRO A 133 -16.27 1.72 -2.44
C PRO A 133 -16.30 0.99 -1.10
N SER A 134 -15.30 1.27 -0.26
CA SER A 134 -15.22 0.74 1.11
C SER A 134 -15.95 1.66 2.10
N PRO A 135 -16.29 1.17 3.30
CA PRO A 135 -16.92 2.00 4.34
C PRO A 135 -15.96 3.02 4.96
N THR A 136 -14.65 2.95 4.69
CA THR A 136 -13.65 3.85 5.28
C THR A 136 -13.84 5.27 4.78
N LEU A 137 -13.80 6.24 5.69
CA LEU A 137 -13.88 7.67 5.38
C LEU A 137 -12.50 8.33 5.42
N ASN A 138 -12.35 9.44 4.70
CA ASN A 138 -11.08 10.18 4.69
C ASN A 138 -10.84 10.87 6.05
N PRO A 139 -9.66 10.67 6.68
CA PRO A 139 -9.34 11.26 7.97
C PRO A 139 -9.40 12.79 8.04
N TRP A 140 -9.13 13.44 6.92
CA TRP A 140 -9.07 14.91 6.82
C TRP A 140 -10.43 15.55 6.58
N ASN A 141 -11.32 14.84 5.86
CA ASN A 141 -12.69 15.29 5.62
C ASN A 141 -13.58 14.07 5.37
N LEU A 142 -14.53 13.84 6.28
CA LEU A 142 -15.42 12.68 6.25
C LEU A 142 -16.38 12.64 5.04
N GLU A 143 -16.54 13.74 4.32
CA GLU A 143 -17.32 13.79 3.07
C GLU A 143 -16.52 13.32 1.84
N HIS A 144 -15.23 13.03 2.00
CA HIS A 144 -14.33 12.67 0.93
C HIS A 144 -13.88 11.21 1.04
N THR A 145 -13.58 10.59 -0.10
CA THR A 145 -13.03 9.25 -0.13
C THR A 145 -11.59 9.21 0.41
N PRO A 146 -11.20 8.19 1.16
CA PRO A 146 -9.79 7.95 1.49
C PRO A 146 -8.99 7.40 0.30
N GLY A 147 -9.66 7.14 -0.83
CA GLY A 147 -9.10 6.33 -1.90
C GLY A 147 -9.13 4.84 -1.60
N GLY A 148 -8.74 4.04 -2.56
CA GLY A 148 -8.75 2.56 -2.44
C GLY A 148 -7.77 1.92 -3.43
N SER A 149 -7.60 0.61 -3.28
CA SER A 149 -8.36 -0.31 -2.42
C SER A 149 -7.79 -0.47 -1.00
N SER A 150 -6.57 0.02 -0.67
CA SER A 150 -5.99 -0.03 0.68
C SER A 150 -6.47 1.14 1.56
N SER A 151 -7.80 1.38 1.57
CA SER A 151 -8.45 2.52 2.24
C SER A 151 -8.19 2.55 3.74
N GLY A 152 -8.48 1.47 4.44
CA GLY A 152 -8.26 1.36 5.89
C GLY A 152 -6.79 1.47 6.27
N SER A 153 -5.88 0.87 5.47
CA SER A 153 -4.44 0.96 5.72
C SER A 153 -3.94 2.41 5.71
N ALA A 154 -4.33 3.19 4.71
CA ALA A 154 -3.92 4.59 4.60
C ALA A 154 -4.53 5.46 5.70
N ALA A 155 -5.83 5.29 5.97
CA ALA A 155 -6.54 6.03 7.02
C ALA A 155 -5.98 5.73 8.42
N ALA A 156 -5.69 4.45 8.73
CA ALA A 156 -5.12 4.04 10.01
C ALA A 156 -3.74 4.65 10.25
N VAL A 157 -2.87 4.64 9.23
CA VAL A 157 -1.53 5.26 9.31
C VAL A 157 -1.64 6.78 9.47
N ALA A 158 -2.54 7.44 8.73
CA ALA A 158 -2.73 8.88 8.80
C ALA A 158 -3.14 9.35 10.20
N LEU A 159 -3.92 8.56 10.92
CA LEU A 159 -4.39 8.87 12.27
C LEU A 159 -3.51 8.30 13.39
N GLY A 160 -2.39 7.66 13.06
CA GLY A 160 -1.51 7.05 14.08
C GLY A 160 -2.13 5.86 14.79
N MET A 161 -3.13 5.20 14.21
CA MET A 161 -3.69 3.95 14.71
C MET A 161 -2.73 2.77 14.54
N CYS A 162 -1.72 2.93 13.70
CA CYS A 162 -0.54 2.09 13.54
C CYS A 162 0.61 2.93 13.00
N LEU A 163 1.85 2.45 13.12
CA LEU A 163 3.01 3.17 12.60
C LEU A 163 3.20 2.95 11.10
N ALA A 164 2.84 1.78 10.62
CA ALA A 164 2.80 1.41 9.21
C ALA A 164 1.69 0.39 8.95
N ALA A 165 1.35 0.18 7.69
CA ALA A 165 0.41 -0.86 7.29
C ALA A 165 0.83 -1.51 5.96
N LEU A 166 0.41 -2.77 5.76
CA LEU A 166 0.49 -3.41 4.45
C LEU A 166 -0.70 -2.98 3.58
N GLY A 167 -0.41 -2.68 2.33
CA GLY A 167 -1.36 -2.49 1.26
C GLY A 167 -1.06 -3.41 0.07
N SER A 168 -1.92 -3.37 -0.94
CA SER A 168 -1.70 -4.01 -2.23
C SER A 168 -2.02 -3.06 -3.37
N GLN A 169 -1.41 -3.28 -4.54
CA GLN A 169 -1.66 -2.47 -5.73
C GLN A 169 -1.62 -3.30 -7.00
N THR A 170 -2.72 -3.26 -7.74
CA THR A 170 -2.84 -3.73 -9.12
C THR A 170 -2.75 -2.55 -10.09
N GLY A 171 -3.49 -1.47 -9.82
CA GLY A 171 -3.46 -0.19 -10.55
C GLY A 171 -2.85 0.94 -9.72
N GLY A 172 -3.58 1.47 -8.73
CA GLY A 172 -3.18 2.60 -7.89
C GLY A 172 -3.43 2.39 -6.40
N SER A 173 -3.69 1.15 -5.95
CA SER A 173 -4.32 0.86 -4.66
C SER A 173 -3.41 0.97 -3.41
N ILE A 174 -2.14 1.38 -3.55
CA ILE A 174 -1.26 1.83 -2.46
C ILE A 174 -1.08 3.34 -2.58
N THR A 175 -0.63 3.80 -3.74
CA THR A 175 -0.19 5.18 -3.93
C THR A 175 -1.35 6.18 -3.89
N ARG A 176 -2.51 5.82 -4.44
CA ARG A 176 -3.70 6.68 -4.41
C ARG A 176 -4.26 6.90 -3.00
N PRO A 177 -4.58 5.86 -2.19
CA PRO A 177 -5.06 6.09 -0.83
C PRO A 177 -3.99 6.74 0.05
N ALA A 178 -2.71 6.46 -0.15
CA ALA A 178 -1.64 7.17 0.55
C ALA A 178 -1.66 8.68 0.24
N ALA A 179 -1.78 9.06 -1.04
CA ALA A 179 -1.88 10.46 -1.45
C ALA A 179 -3.14 11.15 -0.87
N TYR A 180 -4.30 10.51 -0.96
CA TYR A 180 -5.55 11.08 -0.46
C TYR A 180 -5.62 11.20 1.07
N CYS A 181 -4.91 10.33 1.79
CA CYS A 181 -4.80 10.38 3.26
C CYS A 181 -3.58 11.16 3.77
N GLY A 182 -2.75 11.72 2.88
CA GLY A 182 -1.58 12.55 3.26
C GLY A 182 -0.47 11.74 3.93
N VAL A 183 -0.27 10.50 3.49
CA VAL A 183 0.81 9.60 3.96
C VAL A 183 1.64 9.11 2.76
N ALA A 184 2.75 8.44 3.03
CA ALA A 184 3.61 7.87 2.01
C ALA A 184 3.21 6.40 1.71
N GLY A 185 3.30 6.00 0.44
CA GLY A 185 3.05 4.63 0.00
C GLY A 185 4.10 4.18 -1.01
N LEU A 186 4.58 2.96 -0.89
CA LEU A 186 5.55 2.38 -1.81
C LEU A 186 4.94 1.17 -2.54
N LYS A 187 4.81 1.27 -3.86
CA LYS A 187 4.64 0.12 -4.73
C LYS A 187 6.03 -0.38 -5.17
N PRO A 188 6.48 -1.52 -4.67
CA PRO A 188 7.79 -2.07 -5.02
C PRO A 188 7.91 -2.43 -6.50
N THR A 189 9.10 -2.78 -6.93
CA THR A 189 9.31 -3.46 -8.23
C THR A 189 8.53 -4.77 -8.26
N PHE A 190 7.93 -5.10 -9.41
CA PHE A 190 7.17 -6.35 -9.58
C PHE A 190 8.04 -7.56 -9.23
N GLY A 191 7.48 -8.46 -8.40
CA GLY A 191 8.14 -9.68 -7.97
C GLY A 191 9.19 -9.52 -6.86
N SER A 192 9.47 -8.29 -6.37
CA SER A 192 10.43 -8.10 -5.25
C SER A 192 9.85 -8.40 -3.87
N VAL A 193 8.52 -8.44 -3.73
CA VAL A 193 7.81 -8.85 -2.52
C VAL A 193 6.85 -9.97 -2.90
N PRO A 194 6.84 -11.11 -2.17
CA PRO A 194 5.95 -12.23 -2.48
C PRO A 194 4.48 -11.87 -2.31
N THR A 195 3.63 -12.42 -3.17
CA THR A 195 2.18 -12.26 -3.15
C THR A 195 1.44 -13.55 -2.76
N ASP A 196 2.15 -14.59 -2.36
CA ASP A 196 1.55 -15.81 -1.81
C ASP A 196 0.76 -15.48 -0.53
N GLY A 197 -0.41 -16.11 -0.36
CA GLY A 197 -1.29 -15.81 0.76
C GLY A 197 -2.01 -14.45 0.65
N VAL A 198 -2.07 -13.89 -0.56
CA VAL A 198 -2.84 -12.67 -0.86
C VAL A 198 -3.98 -13.03 -1.81
N VAL A 199 -5.19 -12.56 -1.53
CA VAL A 199 -6.34 -12.71 -2.44
C VAL A 199 -6.04 -11.91 -3.70
N PRO A 200 -5.91 -12.56 -4.88
CA PRO A 200 -5.43 -11.90 -6.08
C PRO A 200 -6.51 -11.16 -6.86
N ILE A 201 -6.10 -10.14 -7.62
CA ILE A 201 -6.85 -9.60 -8.75
C ILE A 201 -6.19 -10.06 -10.05
N SER A 202 -4.88 -9.80 -10.18
CA SER A 202 -4.11 -10.07 -11.39
C SER A 202 -2.70 -10.53 -11.04
N ARG A 203 -2.36 -11.76 -11.40
CA ARG A 203 -1.01 -12.32 -11.17
C ARG A 203 0.09 -11.56 -11.92
N HIS A 204 -0.26 -10.82 -12.98
CA HIS A 204 0.66 -10.02 -13.79
C HIS A 204 0.87 -8.60 -13.27
N LEU A 205 -0.01 -8.12 -12.37
CA LEU A 205 -0.05 -6.72 -11.94
C LEU A 205 0.00 -6.53 -10.43
N ASP A 206 -0.33 -7.56 -9.63
CA ASP A 206 -0.44 -7.41 -8.19
C ASP A 206 0.90 -7.22 -7.50
N HIS A 207 0.91 -6.31 -6.54
CA HIS A 207 2.03 -6.00 -5.67
C HIS A 207 1.55 -5.92 -4.23
N VAL A 208 2.38 -6.31 -3.29
CA VAL A 208 2.24 -5.96 -1.87
C VAL A 208 3.28 -4.90 -1.55
N GLY A 209 2.86 -3.88 -0.80
CA GLY A 209 3.79 -2.81 -0.41
C GLY A 209 3.33 -2.08 0.85
N PRO A 210 4.25 -1.34 1.49
CA PRO A 210 3.99 -0.64 2.72
C PRO A 210 3.33 0.73 2.48
N ILE A 211 2.55 1.14 3.48
CA ILE A 211 2.06 2.50 3.69
C ILE A 211 2.59 2.96 5.05
N ALA A 212 3.21 4.13 5.10
CA ALA A 212 3.80 4.70 6.30
C ALA A 212 3.80 6.23 6.22
N ARG A 213 4.31 6.93 7.25
CA ARG A 213 4.28 8.40 7.25
C ARG A 213 5.51 9.05 6.62
N SER A 214 6.59 8.30 6.40
CA SER A 214 7.82 8.82 5.80
C SER A 214 8.45 7.84 4.81
N ALA A 215 9.29 8.35 3.91
CA ALA A 215 10.07 7.51 3.00
C ALA A 215 11.05 6.60 3.76
N ALA A 216 11.60 7.05 4.88
CA ALA A 216 12.47 6.25 5.73
C ALA A 216 11.74 5.05 6.34
N ASP A 217 10.49 5.24 6.81
CA ASP A 217 9.67 4.15 7.33
C ASP A 217 9.28 3.17 6.21
N LEU A 218 8.96 3.67 5.00
CA LEU A 218 8.70 2.82 3.82
C LEU A 218 9.91 1.96 3.47
N TRP A 219 11.12 2.53 3.52
CA TRP A 219 12.35 1.79 3.26
C TRP A 219 12.56 0.68 4.30
N THR A 220 12.42 1.00 5.59
CA THR A 220 12.55 0.01 6.67
C THR A 220 11.56 -1.16 6.48
N MET A 221 10.30 -0.84 6.17
CA MET A 221 9.29 -1.86 5.88
C MET A 221 9.65 -2.68 4.64
N PHE A 222 10.02 -2.03 3.54
CA PHE A 222 10.36 -2.70 2.29
C PHE A 222 11.58 -3.62 2.42
N ALA A 223 12.63 -3.18 3.11
CA ALA A 223 13.83 -3.98 3.35
C ALA A 223 13.53 -5.28 4.10
N VAL A 224 12.52 -5.29 4.98
CA VAL A 224 12.06 -6.51 5.67
C VAL A 224 11.17 -7.37 4.77
N MET A 225 10.35 -6.75 3.92
CA MET A 225 9.35 -7.44 3.09
C MET A 225 9.97 -8.12 1.87
N ALA A 226 11.01 -7.53 1.28
CA ALA A 226 11.57 -7.95 0.00
C ALA A 226 12.34 -9.27 0.09
N ASP A 227 12.36 -10.02 -1.04
CA ASP A 227 13.17 -11.22 -1.19
C ASP A 227 14.67 -10.87 -1.25
N GLY A 228 15.48 -11.59 -0.49
CA GLY A 228 16.93 -11.42 -0.50
C GLY A 228 17.45 -10.10 0.10
N ALA A 229 16.55 -9.25 0.61
CA ALA A 229 16.97 -8.10 1.38
C ALA A 229 17.52 -8.60 2.73
N GLY A 230 18.78 -8.28 3.01
CA GLY A 230 19.38 -8.52 4.31
C GLY A 230 18.72 -7.63 5.38
N ALA A 231 19.07 -7.86 6.65
CA ALA A 231 18.59 -7.04 7.76
C ALA A 231 19.11 -5.58 7.75
N ASP A 232 19.83 -5.18 6.70
CA ASP A 232 20.33 -3.80 6.57
C ASP A 232 19.22 -2.89 6.03
N VAL A 233 18.67 -2.11 6.96
CA VAL A 233 17.63 -1.10 6.69
C VAL A 233 18.24 0.31 6.55
N THR A 234 19.55 0.43 6.44
CA THR A 234 20.22 1.72 6.26
C THR A 234 19.84 2.32 4.91
N LEU A 235 19.33 3.54 4.92
CA LEU A 235 19.10 4.26 3.67
C LEU A 235 20.44 4.55 3.00
N PRO A 236 20.62 4.21 1.72
CA PRO A 236 21.85 4.58 1.01
C PRO A 236 21.95 6.10 0.90
N GLU A 237 23.10 6.64 1.27
CA GLU A 237 23.40 8.04 1.01
C GLU A 237 23.68 8.25 -0.47
N LEU A 238 23.03 9.24 -1.07
CA LEU A 238 23.32 9.64 -2.44
C LEU A 238 24.61 10.48 -2.45
N ALA A 239 25.63 9.99 -3.13
CA ALA A 239 26.90 10.71 -3.29
C ALA A 239 26.75 12.03 -4.07
N THR A 240 25.74 12.10 -4.95
CA THR A 240 25.39 13.30 -5.74
C THR A 240 23.88 13.47 -5.77
N PRO A 241 23.36 14.71 -5.88
CA PRO A 241 21.93 14.93 -6.07
C PRO A 241 21.42 14.21 -7.32
N PRO A 242 20.21 13.61 -7.27
CA PRO A 242 19.68 12.84 -8.40
C PRO A 242 19.25 13.73 -9.56
N THR A 243 19.23 13.16 -10.76
CA THR A 243 18.53 13.74 -11.91
C THR A 243 17.07 13.33 -11.85
N LEU A 244 16.18 14.33 -11.91
CA LEU A 244 14.73 14.15 -11.89
C LEU A 244 14.18 14.33 -13.31
N SER A 245 13.38 13.40 -13.78
CA SER A 245 12.61 13.51 -15.02
C SER A 245 11.17 13.85 -14.70
N VAL A 246 10.75 15.07 -15.03
CA VAL A 246 9.33 15.46 -14.92
C VAL A 246 8.61 15.01 -16.18
N ILE A 247 7.62 14.13 -16.00
CA ILE A 247 6.73 13.70 -17.08
C ILE A 247 5.51 14.62 -17.07
N GLY A 248 5.56 15.68 -17.88
CA GLY A 248 4.58 16.77 -17.85
C GLY A 248 3.36 16.56 -18.74
N GLU A 249 3.53 15.95 -19.91
CA GLU A 249 2.53 16.00 -20.97
C GLU A 249 1.18 15.38 -20.62
N PHE A 250 1.15 14.22 -20.01
CA PHE A 250 -0.10 13.54 -19.64
C PHE A 250 -0.53 13.87 -18.21
N PHE A 251 0.36 13.65 -17.25
CA PHE A 251 -0.01 13.69 -15.82
C PHE A 251 -0.33 15.10 -15.34
N LEU A 252 0.46 16.11 -15.70
CA LEU A 252 0.20 17.50 -15.33
C LEU A 252 -0.99 18.10 -16.11
N GLN A 253 -1.23 17.64 -17.33
CA GLN A 253 -2.40 18.09 -18.10
C GLN A 253 -3.72 17.57 -17.53
N GLN A 254 -3.71 16.37 -16.94
CA GLN A 254 -4.87 15.78 -16.29
C GLN A 254 -5.06 16.26 -14.84
N ALA A 255 -4.03 16.89 -14.26
CA ALA A 255 -4.09 17.38 -12.88
C ALA A 255 -4.94 18.66 -12.78
N ASP A 256 -5.72 18.77 -11.70
CA ASP A 256 -6.34 20.04 -11.34
C ASP A 256 -5.28 21.08 -10.92
N ASP A 257 -5.67 22.34 -10.77
CA ASP A 257 -4.75 23.42 -10.46
C ASP A 257 -4.05 23.19 -9.11
N ALA A 258 -4.76 22.70 -8.10
CA ALA A 258 -4.21 22.48 -6.77
C ALA A 258 -3.11 21.40 -6.80
N VAL A 259 -3.33 20.28 -7.50
CA VAL A 259 -2.35 19.20 -7.65
C VAL A 259 -1.17 19.65 -8.50
N ARG A 260 -1.42 20.43 -9.56
CA ARG A 260 -0.39 21.01 -10.42
C ARG A 260 0.54 21.92 -9.63
N ASP A 261 -0.03 22.86 -8.86
CA ASP A 261 0.73 23.83 -8.05
C ASP A 261 1.61 23.14 -7.01
N VAL A 262 1.07 22.14 -6.30
CA VAL A 262 1.86 21.34 -5.33
C VAL A 262 2.98 20.56 -6.02
N THR A 263 2.73 20.01 -7.21
CA THR A 263 3.77 19.25 -7.95
C THR A 263 4.89 20.17 -8.44
N VAL A 264 4.54 21.37 -8.91
CA VAL A 264 5.53 22.40 -9.30
C VAL A 264 6.33 22.84 -8.08
N ALA A 265 5.66 23.18 -6.98
CA ALA A 265 6.33 23.59 -5.73
C ALA A 265 7.28 22.50 -5.19
N ALA A 266 6.89 21.22 -5.25
CA ALA A 266 7.75 20.11 -4.87
C ALA A 266 8.97 19.99 -5.80
N SER A 267 8.79 20.14 -7.10
CA SER A 267 9.88 20.14 -8.08
C SER A 267 10.86 21.28 -7.83
N ASP A 268 10.37 22.48 -7.55
CA ASP A 268 11.20 23.66 -7.19
C ASP A 268 11.98 23.43 -5.89
N ALA A 269 11.37 22.81 -4.89
CA ALA A 269 12.05 22.48 -3.64
C ALA A 269 13.21 21.49 -3.87
N LEU A 270 12.99 20.48 -4.72
CA LEU A 270 14.02 19.51 -5.10
C LEU A 270 15.16 20.16 -5.88
N LEU A 271 14.87 21.08 -6.82
CA LEU A 271 15.86 21.87 -7.52
C LEU A 271 16.72 22.71 -6.55
N LYS A 272 16.08 23.38 -5.60
CA LYS A 272 16.79 24.16 -4.56
C LYS A 272 17.68 23.30 -3.65
N SER A 273 17.36 22.01 -3.50
CA SER A 273 18.20 21.05 -2.77
C SER A 273 19.37 20.49 -3.60
N GLY A 274 19.53 20.93 -4.86
CA GLY A 274 20.62 20.55 -5.75
C GLY A 274 20.29 19.45 -6.76
N ALA A 275 19.06 18.94 -6.82
CA ALA A 275 18.64 18.01 -7.85
C ALA A 275 18.70 18.68 -9.23
N GLN A 276 19.01 17.89 -10.27
CA GLN A 276 18.92 18.34 -11.65
C GLN A 276 17.54 17.96 -12.21
N LEU A 277 16.97 18.79 -13.08
CA LEU A 277 15.64 18.57 -13.64
C LEU A 277 15.73 18.49 -15.16
N GLN A 278 15.15 17.46 -15.73
CA GLN A 278 14.95 17.32 -17.19
C GLN A 278 13.49 17.02 -17.50
N MET A 279 13.02 17.46 -18.64
CA MET A 279 11.70 17.08 -19.15
C MET A 279 11.83 15.81 -19.98
N VAL A 280 10.89 14.89 -19.82
CA VAL A 280 10.85 13.63 -20.54
C VAL A 280 9.46 13.42 -21.12
N ASN A 281 9.40 13.03 -22.38
CA ASN A 281 8.16 12.68 -23.04
C ASN A 281 7.85 11.20 -22.86
N LEU A 282 6.56 10.87 -22.74
CA LEU A 282 6.10 9.49 -22.71
C LEU A 282 6.32 8.82 -24.08
N PRO A 283 6.62 7.52 -24.11
CA PRO A 283 6.76 6.80 -25.37
C PRO A 283 5.39 6.65 -26.05
N GLU A 284 5.40 6.48 -27.37
CA GLU A 284 4.17 6.25 -28.16
C GLU A 284 3.32 5.09 -27.63
N SER A 285 3.98 4.05 -27.12
CA SER A 285 3.27 2.90 -26.50
C SER A 285 2.43 3.28 -25.27
N PHE A 286 2.65 4.45 -24.65
CA PHE A 286 1.85 4.90 -23.51
C PHE A 286 0.38 5.12 -23.88
N VAL A 287 0.06 5.47 -25.12
CA VAL A 287 -1.31 5.75 -25.60
C VAL A 287 -2.28 4.60 -25.30
N LEU A 288 -1.80 3.36 -25.35
CA LEU A 288 -2.62 2.17 -25.10
C LEU A 288 -2.54 1.62 -23.68
N VAL A 289 -1.70 2.19 -22.81
CA VAL A 289 -1.40 1.62 -21.48
C VAL A 289 -2.67 1.38 -20.66
N LEU A 290 -3.57 2.35 -20.58
CA LEU A 290 -4.78 2.22 -19.76
C LEU A 290 -5.71 1.10 -20.27
N ALA A 291 -5.89 1.01 -21.59
CA ALA A 291 -6.74 -0.03 -22.19
C ALA A 291 -6.12 -1.43 -22.01
N MET A 292 -4.82 -1.57 -22.26
CA MET A 292 -4.12 -2.86 -22.12
C MET A 292 -4.03 -3.31 -20.66
N HIS A 293 -3.76 -2.36 -19.73
CA HIS A 293 -3.80 -2.64 -18.30
C HIS A 293 -5.19 -3.13 -17.86
N ARG A 294 -6.27 -2.46 -18.33
CA ARG A 294 -7.65 -2.87 -18.02
C ARG A 294 -7.95 -4.27 -18.55
N CYS A 295 -7.53 -4.59 -19.78
CA CYS A 295 -7.69 -5.91 -20.38
C CYS A 295 -7.01 -7.01 -19.54
N LEU A 296 -5.74 -6.83 -19.16
CA LEU A 296 -5.02 -7.79 -18.31
C LEU A 296 -5.73 -7.99 -16.98
N MET A 297 -6.07 -6.90 -16.31
CA MET A 297 -6.71 -6.95 -15.00
C MET A 297 -8.07 -7.64 -15.06
N ALA A 298 -8.88 -7.39 -16.09
CA ALA A 298 -10.20 -7.97 -16.24
C ALA A 298 -10.14 -9.49 -16.48
N VAL A 299 -9.26 -9.95 -17.37
CA VAL A 299 -9.11 -11.38 -17.67
C VAL A 299 -8.55 -12.15 -16.48
N ASP A 300 -7.54 -11.60 -15.80
CA ASP A 300 -6.95 -12.23 -14.62
C ASP A 300 -7.96 -12.28 -13.45
N ALA A 301 -8.77 -11.23 -13.25
CA ALA A 301 -9.85 -11.24 -12.27
C ALA A 301 -10.93 -12.27 -12.61
N ALA A 302 -11.30 -12.39 -13.88
CA ALA A 302 -12.26 -13.38 -14.34
C ALA A 302 -11.75 -14.81 -14.13
N GLU A 303 -10.47 -15.08 -14.39
CA GLU A 303 -9.82 -16.38 -14.11
C GLU A 303 -9.86 -16.70 -12.62
N THR A 304 -9.45 -15.75 -11.77
CA THR A 304 -9.44 -15.90 -10.32
C THR A 304 -10.81 -16.26 -9.76
N HIS A 305 -11.85 -15.59 -10.25
CA HIS A 305 -13.20 -15.71 -9.71
C HIS A 305 -14.12 -16.70 -10.48
N LEU A 306 -13.62 -17.35 -11.54
CA LEU A 306 -14.43 -18.11 -12.50
C LEU A 306 -15.44 -19.08 -11.85
N GLN A 307 -14.98 -19.91 -10.93
CA GLN A 307 -15.82 -20.93 -10.29
C GLN A 307 -16.84 -20.32 -9.33
N THR A 308 -16.41 -19.38 -8.50
CA THR A 308 -17.28 -18.71 -7.51
C THR A 308 -18.29 -17.82 -8.20
N TYR A 309 -17.88 -17.11 -9.24
CA TYR A 309 -18.76 -16.24 -10.02
C TYR A 309 -19.89 -16.98 -10.72
N ALA A 310 -19.60 -18.17 -11.30
CA ALA A 310 -20.60 -18.98 -11.96
C ALA A 310 -21.77 -19.39 -11.04
N SER A 311 -21.50 -19.57 -9.73
CA SER A 311 -22.52 -20.01 -8.76
C SER A 311 -23.05 -18.87 -7.87
N HIS A 312 -22.28 -17.82 -7.66
CA HIS A 312 -22.57 -16.74 -6.69
C HIS A 312 -22.42 -15.33 -7.29
N GLY A 313 -22.52 -15.16 -8.61
CA GLY A 313 -22.30 -13.87 -9.28
C GLY A 313 -23.12 -12.70 -8.72
N ALA A 314 -24.36 -12.98 -8.25
CA ALA A 314 -25.21 -11.94 -7.64
C ALA A 314 -24.70 -11.42 -6.28
N SER A 315 -23.79 -12.14 -5.63
CA SER A 315 -23.21 -11.76 -4.32
C SER A 315 -21.98 -10.85 -4.44
N TYR A 316 -21.48 -10.62 -5.66
CA TYR A 316 -20.41 -9.66 -5.91
C TYR A 316 -20.95 -8.23 -6.05
N GLY A 317 -20.19 -7.26 -5.64
CA GLY A 317 -20.47 -5.85 -5.87
C GLY A 317 -20.57 -5.50 -7.36
N PRO A 318 -21.32 -4.45 -7.73
CA PRO A 318 -21.61 -4.14 -9.12
C PRO A 318 -20.36 -3.85 -9.97
N LEU A 319 -19.34 -3.19 -9.40
CA LEU A 319 -18.13 -2.84 -10.15
C LEU A 319 -17.17 -4.04 -10.29
N VAL A 320 -17.13 -4.94 -9.29
CA VAL A 320 -16.39 -6.22 -9.40
C VAL A 320 -17.04 -7.09 -10.47
N ARG A 321 -18.38 -7.18 -10.50
CA ARG A 321 -19.10 -7.93 -11.56
C ARG A 321 -18.76 -7.39 -12.94
N THR A 322 -18.82 -6.08 -13.13
CA THR A 322 -18.45 -5.44 -14.40
C THR A 322 -17.05 -5.84 -14.85
N LEU A 323 -16.07 -5.84 -13.93
CA LEU A 323 -14.70 -6.26 -14.24
C LEU A 323 -14.62 -7.73 -14.68
N ILE A 324 -15.31 -8.62 -13.96
CA ILE A 324 -15.33 -10.06 -14.29
C ILE A 324 -16.02 -10.30 -15.63
N ASP A 325 -17.17 -9.66 -15.89
CA ASP A 325 -17.91 -9.79 -17.16
C ASP A 325 -17.08 -9.28 -18.37
N GLU A 326 -16.34 -8.19 -18.20
CA GLU A 326 -15.37 -7.72 -19.20
C GLU A 326 -14.31 -8.79 -19.48
N GLY A 327 -13.73 -9.40 -18.44
CA GLY A 327 -12.73 -10.45 -18.58
C GLY A 327 -13.27 -11.69 -19.28
N LEU A 328 -14.49 -12.15 -18.91
CA LEU A 328 -15.15 -13.30 -19.54
C LEU A 328 -15.49 -13.07 -21.01
N SER A 329 -15.71 -11.83 -21.42
CA SER A 329 -16.02 -11.45 -22.81
C SER A 329 -14.78 -11.10 -23.65
N THR A 330 -13.60 -10.99 -23.02
CA THR A 330 -12.35 -10.64 -23.71
C THR A 330 -11.85 -11.81 -24.56
N LEU A 331 -11.52 -11.54 -25.83
CA LEU A 331 -10.97 -12.57 -26.72
C LEU A 331 -9.52 -12.91 -26.33
N ALA A 332 -9.14 -14.17 -26.48
CA ALA A 332 -7.76 -14.61 -26.21
C ALA A 332 -6.71 -13.83 -27.01
N ILE A 333 -7.06 -13.36 -28.23
CA ILE A 333 -6.18 -12.54 -29.05
C ILE A 333 -5.93 -11.16 -28.41
N ASP A 334 -6.96 -10.53 -27.81
CA ASP A 334 -6.84 -9.22 -27.18
C ASP A 334 -5.98 -9.30 -25.92
N TYR A 335 -6.15 -10.36 -25.13
CA TYR A 335 -5.30 -10.64 -23.98
C TYR A 335 -3.83 -10.86 -24.38
N ALA A 336 -3.58 -11.65 -25.43
CA ALA A 336 -2.24 -11.87 -25.94
C ALA A 336 -1.60 -10.57 -26.49
N LEU A 337 -2.40 -9.68 -27.07
CA LEU A 337 -1.94 -8.35 -27.49
C LEU A 337 -1.61 -7.47 -26.28
N ALA A 338 -2.41 -7.52 -25.23
CA ALA A 338 -2.17 -6.76 -24.00
C ALA A 338 -0.87 -7.20 -23.29
N LEU A 339 -0.57 -8.51 -23.21
CA LEU A 339 0.69 -9.02 -22.68
C LEU A 339 1.90 -8.53 -23.51
N ARG A 340 1.83 -8.61 -24.83
CA ARG A 340 2.90 -8.11 -25.71
C ARG A 340 3.09 -6.59 -25.58
N HIS A 341 1.99 -5.86 -25.42
CA HIS A 341 2.05 -4.42 -25.18
C HIS A 341 2.72 -4.10 -23.84
N GLN A 342 2.42 -4.84 -22.76
CA GLN A 342 3.04 -4.66 -21.45
C GLN A 342 4.57 -4.81 -21.55
N ASP A 343 5.05 -5.83 -22.26
CA ASP A 343 6.49 -6.05 -22.47
C ASP A 343 7.13 -4.95 -23.33
N ARG A 344 6.44 -4.49 -24.38
CA ARG A 344 6.89 -3.36 -25.17
C ARG A 344 7.00 -2.09 -24.34
N PHE A 345 5.94 -1.75 -23.61
CA PHE A 345 5.90 -0.53 -22.79
C PHE A 345 6.97 -0.53 -21.69
N ARG A 346 7.24 -1.68 -21.06
CA ARG A 346 8.34 -1.81 -20.09
C ARG A 346 9.69 -1.46 -20.72
N ARG A 347 9.99 -2.00 -21.91
CA ARG A 347 11.25 -1.69 -22.63
C ARG A 347 11.32 -0.21 -23.02
N ASP A 348 10.24 0.35 -23.53
CA ASP A 348 10.18 1.75 -23.95
C ASP A 348 10.42 2.68 -22.74
N MET A 349 9.80 2.40 -21.60
CA MET A 349 10.02 3.17 -20.37
C MET A 349 11.43 3.01 -19.80
N GLN A 350 12.02 1.81 -19.87
CA GLN A 350 13.41 1.59 -19.45
C GLN A 350 14.42 2.36 -20.30
N ALA A 351 14.12 2.59 -21.59
CA ALA A 351 14.94 3.41 -22.46
C ALA A 351 14.86 4.92 -22.10
N ILE A 352 13.74 5.36 -21.54
CA ILE A 352 13.49 6.75 -21.15
C ILE A 352 13.98 7.02 -19.73
N ILE A 353 13.61 6.15 -18.78
CA ILE A 353 14.01 6.24 -17.37
C ILE A 353 15.27 5.43 -17.17
N ARG A 354 16.43 6.10 -17.27
CA ARG A 354 17.75 5.48 -17.04
C ARG A 354 17.94 5.19 -15.56
N GLN A 355 18.92 4.33 -15.22
CA GLN A 355 19.18 3.88 -13.84
C GLN A 355 19.50 5.02 -12.85
N ASP A 356 19.98 6.15 -13.35
CA ASP A 356 20.38 7.34 -12.57
C ASP A 356 19.29 8.43 -12.53
N VAL A 357 18.08 8.13 -13.05
CA VAL A 357 17.01 9.10 -13.22
C VAL A 357 15.77 8.69 -12.43
N ILE A 358 15.21 9.61 -11.67
CA ILE A 358 13.95 9.45 -10.94
C ILE A 358 12.84 10.18 -11.69
N ALA A 359 11.82 9.45 -12.15
CA ALA A 359 10.64 10.06 -12.75
C ALA A 359 9.74 10.68 -11.68
N VAL A 360 9.26 11.90 -11.94
CA VAL A 360 8.36 12.64 -11.03
C VAL A 360 7.05 12.92 -11.75
N THR A 361 5.94 12.50 -11.12
CA THR A 361 4.57 12.75 -11.59
C THR A 361 3.65 13.02 -10.41
N PRO A 362 2.49 13.70 -10.58
CA PRO A 362 1.43 13.68 -9.60
C PRO A 362 1.01 12.23 -9.27
N ALA A 363 0.73 11.94 -8.01
CA ALA A 363 0.23 10.62 -7.59
C ALA A 363 -1.26 10.43 -7.97
N THR A 364 -2.02 11.51 -8.06
CA THR A 364 -3.45 11.57 -8.40
C THR A 364 -3.73 12.82 -9.22
N PRO A 365 -4.75 12.81 -10.11
CA PRO A 365 -5.09 14.00 -10.90
C PRO A 365 -5.78 15.09 -10.08
N THR A 366 -6.41 14.73 -8.95
CA THR A 366 -7.15 15.65 -8.08
C THR A 366 -6.83 15.38 -6.63
N ALA A 367 -7.12 16.33 -5.73
CA ALA A 367 -7.29 16.01 -4.32
C ALA A 367 -8.40 14.95 -4.13
N ALA A 368 -8.52 14.38 -2.92
CA ALA A 368 -9.54 13.36 -2.65
C ALA A 368 -10.93 13.87 -3.06
N PRO A 369 -11.64 13.21 -3.99
CA PRO A 369 -12.97 13.63 -4.40
C PRO A 369 -14.01 13.41 -3.30
N ARG A 370 -15.14 14.12 -3.39
CA ARG A 370 -16.31 13.90 -2.55
C ARG A 370 -16.95 12.54 -2.86
N GLY A 371 -17.52 11.93 -1.82
CA GLY A 371 -18.19 10.64 -1.90
C GLY A 371 -17.26 9.47 -1.58
N ALA A 372 -17.85 8.30 -1.46
CA ALA A 372 -17.16 7.03 -1.23
C ALA A 372 -16.82 6.37 -2.57
#